data_5595c1a84fa8b7db7f1822c8c17e5251
#
_entry.id   5595c1a84fa8b7db7f1822c8c17e5251
#
_cell.length_a   1.000
_cell.length_b   1.000
_cell.length_c   1.000
_cell.angle_alpha   90.00
_cell.angle_beta   90.00
_cell.angle_gamma   90.00
#
_symmetry.space_group_name_H-M   'P 1'
#
loop_
_entity.id
_entity.type
_entity.pdbx_description
1 polymer ?
#
loop_
_entity_poly.entity_id
_entity_poly.type
_entity_poly.pdbx_seq_one_letter_code
_entity_poly.pdbx_strand_id
1 'polypeptide(L)'
;ATIPRHWQSFSFSPRSDGIAFLSLGIEEDARWLAVASPDGSGSRAIEPLGNNASKVQVAWSPNDQVIAFSRTGQPQGLNEQEVLLIGKNGENFRSLIVNGLGFQSRWSPDGERIIYSVSSGSSDWRPQLWIAGGKPDTAGEGKRSIGLNTWADKCSFGSATTLYCAVPKTLEAGAGLYPAAVGNTPDNLYRVDLTTGAAQLIAIPAEEHTVSQIIVSDDERFLYFTDRISGQ
;
A
#
# COMPACT_ATOMS: atom_id res chain seq x y z
N ALA A 1 -6.52 24.69 12.24
CA ALA A 1 -7.68 23.81 12.02
C ALA A 1 -7.55 22.57 12.89
N THR A 2 -8.66 22.04 13.38
CA THR A 2 -8.67 20.84 14.21
C THR A 2 -9.27 19.70 13.39
N ILE A 3 -8.49 18.67 13.13
CA ILE A 3 -8.97 17.45 12.45
C ILE A 3 -9.82 16.64 13.45
N PRO A 4 -11.06 16.24 13.08
CA PRO A 4 -11.89 15.41 13.95
C PRO A 4 -11.23 14.08 14.33
N ARG A 5 -11.38 13.64 15.58
CA ARG A 5 -10.74 12.41 16.08
C ARG A 5 -11.17 11.12 15.37
N HIS A 6 -12.34 11.11 14.75
CA HIS A 6 -12.86 9.97 13.99
C HIS A 6 -12.35 9.91 12.55
N TRP A 7 -11.55 10.88 12.11
CA TRP A 7 -10.86 10.84 10.82
C TRP A 7 -9.56 10.06 10.97
N GLN A 8 -9.34 9.08 10.11
CA GLN A 8 -8.20 8.17 10.17
C GLN A 8 -7.68 7.86 8.76
N SER A 9 -6.49 7.29 8.68
CA SER A 9 -5.89 6.79 7.43
C SER A 9 -5.79 7.87 6.35
N PHE A 10 -5.02 8.91 6.61
CA PHE A 10 -4.86 10.05 5.72
C PHE A 10 -3.93 9.78 4.53
N SER A 11 -4.27 10.33 3.37
CA SER A 11 -3.39 10.43 2.21
C SER A 11 -3.56 11.81 1.57
N PHE A 12 -2.44 12.46 1.26
CA PHE A 12 -2.44 13.78 0.62
C PHE A 12 -2.54 13.66 -0.90
N SER A 13 -3.19 14.65 -1.52
CA SER A 13 -3.16 14.83 -2.97
C SER A 13 -1.74 15.17 -3.44
N PRO A 14 -1.41 14.91 -4.73
CA PRO A 14 -0.07 15.19 -5.27
C PRO A 14 0.34 16.66 -5.15
N ARG A 15 -0.62 17.59 -5.18
CA ARG A 15 -0.39 19.03 -5.02
C ARG A 15 -0.49 19.52 -3.58
N SER A 16 -0.73 18.61 -2.63
CA SER A 16 -0.98 18.94 -1.22
C SER A 16 -2.14 19.93 -1.00
N ASP A 17 -3.08 19.99 -1.94
CA ASP A 17 -4.29 20.82 -1.90
C ASP A 17 -5.53 20.07 -1.43
N GLY A 18 -5.40 18.77 -1.16
CA GLY A 18 -6.45 17.89 -0.67
C GLY A 18 -5.92 16.77 0.23
N ILE A 19 -6.81 16.25 1.04
CA ILE A 19 -6.61 15.02 1.82
C ILE A 19 -7.75 14.05 1.56
N ALA A 20 -7.43 12.76 1.45
CA ALA A 20 -8.40 11.67 1.51
C ALA A 20 -8.27 10.96 2.87
N PHE A 21 -9.37 10.48 3.42
CA PHE A 21 -9.38 9.86 4.74
C PHE A 21 -10.61 8.98 4.96
N LEU A 22 -10.56 8.14 5.99
CA LEU A 22 -11.71 7.42 6.50
C LEU A 22 -12.36 8.24 7.62
N SER A 23 -13.61 8.62 7.45
CA SER A 23 -14.45 9.19 8.51
C SER A 23 -15.19 8.06 9.20
N LEU A 24 -14.80 7.71 10.43
CA LEU A 24 -15.30 6.54 11.16
C LEU A 24 -16.25 6.99 12.28
N GLY A 25 -17.47 7.35 11.93
CA GLY A 25 -18.54 7.60 12.87
C GLY A 25 -18.90 6.35 13.69
N ILE A 26 -19.63 6.53 14.78
CA ILE A 26 -20.05 5.42 15.67
C ILE A 26 -21.01 4.51 14.90
N GLU A 27 -22.02 5.08 14.27
CA GLU A 27 -23.01 4.33 13.49
C GLU A 27 -22.43 3.95 12.11
N GLU A 28 -22.91 2.86 11.53
CA GLU A 28 -22.42 2.34 10.25
C GLU A 28 -22.66 3.30 9.09
N ASP A 29 -23.79 3.98 9.07
CA ASP A 29 -24.19 4.97 8.07
C ASP A 29 -23.40 6.28 8.18
N ALA A 30 -22.72 6.50 9.31
CA ALA A 30 -21.82 7.64 9.55
C ALA A 30 -20.36 7.35 9.17
N ARG A 31 -20.07 6.22 8.48
CA ARG A 31 -18.71 5.82 8.06
C ARG A 31 -18.52 6.00 6.57
N TRP A 32 -17.55 6.82 6.20
CA TRP A 32 -17.32 7.25 4.82
C TRP A 32 -15.84 7.28 4.45
N LEU A 33 -15.52 6.93 3.21
CA LEU A 33 -14.34 7.45 2.53
C LEU A 33 -14.68 8.88 2.11
N ALA A 34 -13.84 9.83 2.48
CA ALA A 34 -14.09 11.24 2.27
C ALA A 34 -12.83 11.99 1.82
N VAL A 35 -13.03 13.16 1.26
CA VAL A 35 -11.98 14.12 0.90
C VAL A 35 -12.26 15.47 1.54
N ALA A 36 -11.20 16.24 1.81
CA ALA A 36 -11.30 17.61 2.32
C ALA A 36 -10.07 18.43 1.89
N SER A 37 -10.11 19.73 2.14
CA SER A 37 -8.91 20.56 2.13
C SER A 37 -7.94 20.14 3.24
N PRO A 38 -6.62 20.42 3.14
CA PRO A 38 -5.63 20.00 4.15
C PRO A 38 -5.88 20.57 5.54
N ASP A 39 -6.61 21.66 5.64
CA ASP A 39 -7.04 22.27 6.91
C ASP A 39 -8.32 21.64 7.50
N GLY A 40 -8.87 20.61 6.83
CA GLY A 40 -10.09 19.92 7.22
C GLY A 40 -11.38 20.60 6.78
N SER A 41 -11.33 21.75 6.09
CA SER A 41 -12.51 22.42 5.56
C SER A 41 -13.03 21.74 4.29
N GLY A 42 -14.30 21.99 3.95
CA GLY A 42 -14.90 21.53 2.69
C GLY A 42 -14.99 20.00 2.59
N SER A 43 -15.11 19.28 3.70
CA SER A 43 -15.20 17.83 3.69
C SER A 43 -16.38 17.33 2.87
N ARG A 44 -16.14 16.31 2.03
CA ARG A 44 -17.13 15.70 1.14
C ARG A 44 -17.02 14.19 1.20
N ALA A 45 -18.13 13.53 1.47
CA ALA A 45 -18.25 12.07 1.41
C ALA A 45 -18.15 11.58 -0.04
N ILE A 46 -17.43 10.51 -0.25
CA ILE A 46 -17.21 9.87 -1.57
C ILE A 46 -17.94 8.53 -1.62
N GLU A 47 -17.60 7.61 -0.69
CA GLU A 47 -18.09 6.23 -0.69
C GLU A 47 -18.53 5.83 0.72
N PRO A 48 -19.75 5.28 0.90
CA PRO A 48 -20.17 4.76 2.19
C PRO A 48 -19.41 3.48 2.53
N LEU A 49 -18.90 3.38 3.74
CA LEU A 49 -18.08 2.26 4.17
C LEU A 49 -18.86 1.19 4.96
N GLY A 50 -19.86 1.60 5.73
CA GLY A 50 -20.56 0.69 6.64
C GLY A 50 -19.58 -0.07 7.53
N ASN A 51 -19.64 -1.40 7.47
CA ASN A 51 -18.73 -2.31 8.18
C ASN A 51 -17.44 -2.65 7.39
N ASN A 52 -17.22 -2.03 6.23
CA ASN A 52 -16.08 -2.36 5.36
C ASN A 52 -14.87 -1.44 5.51
N ALA A 53 -14.84 -0.55 6.50
CA ALA A 53 -13.73 0.40 6.69
C ALA A 53 -12.35 -0.27 6.73
N SER A 54 -12.22 -1.43 7.37
CA SER A 54 -10.98 -2.22 7.44
C SER A 54 -10.56 -2.84 6.10
N LYS A 55 -11.45 -2.85 5.10
CA LYS A 55 -11.17 -3.35 3.76
C LYS A 55 -10.70 -2.25 2.81
N VAL A 56 -10.71 -0.98 3.24
CA VAL A 56 -10.35 0.17 2.43
C VAL A 56 -8.97 0.69 2.84
N GLN A 57 -8.07 0.79 1.87
CA GLN A 57 -6.77 1.43 2.01
C GLN A 57 -6.82 2.79 1.32
N VAL A 58 -6.70 3.87 2.11
CA VAL A 58 -6.60 5.23 1.57
C VAL A 58 -5.20 5.42 0.99
N ALA A 59 -5.12 5.76 -0.29
CA ALA A 59 -3.87 5.97 -1.01
C ALA A 59 -4.15 6.85 -2.24
N TRP A 60 -3.92 8.15 -2.12
CA TRP A 60 -4.11 9.07 -3.24
C TRP A 60 -3.06 8.84 -4.31
N SER A 61 -3.49 8.63 -5.54
CA SER A 61 -2.58 8.38 -6.66
C SER A 61 -1.85 9.66 -7.10
N PRO A 62 -0.57 9.57 -7.47
CA PRO A 62 0.19 10.73 -7.96
C PRO A 62 -0.38 11.38 -9.22
N ASN A 63 -1.18 10.66 -10.01
CA ASN A 63 -1.90 11.18 -11.18
C ASN A 63 -3.25 11.82 -10.84
N ASP A 64 -3.57 11.99 -9.55
CA ASP A 64 -4.78 12.67 -9.03
C ASP A 64 -6.12 12.05 -9.42
N GLN A 65 -6.17 10.76 -9.73
CA GLN A 65 -7.39 10.07 -10.17
C GLN A 65 -8.01 9.19 -9.09
N VAL A 66 -7.21 8.33 -8.46
CA VAL A 66 -7.64 7.36 -7.45
C VAL A 66 -7.31 7.86 -6.06
N ILE A 67 -8.19 7.67 -5.09
CA ILE A 67 -7.97 8.07 -3.69
C ILE A 67 -7.91 6.89 -2.72
N ALA A 68 -8.40 5.72 -3.13
CA ALA A 68 -8.38 4.53 -2.29
C ALA A 68 -8.49 3.23 -3.10
N PHE A 69 -8.05 2.15 -2.46
CA PHE A 69 -8.29 0.76 -2.87
C PHE A 69 -9.29 0.12 -1.92
N SER A 70 -10.29 -0.57 -2.45
CA SER A 70 -11.29 -1.29 -1.64
C SER A 70 -11.33 -2.77 -2.00
N ARG A 71 -11.20 -3.63 -0.99
CA ARG A 71 -11.32 -5.08 -1.08
C ARG A 71 -12.76 -5.57 -0.90
N THR A 72 -13.72 -4.76 -1.36
CA THR A 72 -15.16 -5.09 -1.28
C THR A 72 -15.71 -5.66 -2.58
N GLY A 73 -14.87 -5.79 -3.60
CA GLY A 73 -15.24 -6.41 -4.87
C GLY A 73 -15.68 -7.87 -4.71
N GLN A 74 -16.27 -8.41 -5.76
CA GLN A 74 -16.77 -9.78 -5.76
C GLN A 74 -15.62 -10.79 -5.66
N PRO A 75 -15.77 -11.89 -4.90
CA PRO A 75 -14.82 -12.99 -4.98
C PRO A 75 -14.77 -13.55 -6.40
N GLN A 76 -13.57 -13.67 -6.96
CA GLN A 76 -13.37 -14.14 -8.34
C GLN A 76 -12.98 -15.62 -8.39
N GLY A 77 -12.60 -16.21 -7.26
CA GLY A 77 -12.17 -17.60 -7.13
C GLY A 77 -11.64 -17.90 -5.73
N LEU A 78 -11.06 -19.08 -5.57
CA LEU A 78 -10.44 -19.46 -4.30
C LEU A 78 -9.21 -18.58 -4.05
N ASN A 79 -9.25 -17.72 -3.02
CA ASN A 79 -8.20 -16.76 -2.67
C ASN A 79 -7.95 -15.67 -3.73
N GLU A 80 -8.85 -15.49 -4.70
CA GLU A 80 -8.81 -14.36 -5.61
C GLU A 80 -9.70 -13.24 -5.08
N GLN A 81 -9.15 -12.04 -5.01
CA GLN A 81 -9.84 -10.84 -4.56
C GLN A 81 -9.92 -9.82 -5.69
N GLU A 82 -11.11 -9.27 -5.87
CA GLU A 82 -11.28 -8.06 -6.65
C GLU A 82 -11.03 -6.85 -5.76
N VAL A 83 -10.07 -6.00 -6.16
CA VAL A 83 -9.75 -4.74 -5.51
C VAL A 83 -10.26 -3.61 -6.39
N LEU A 84 -11.20 -2.86 -5.87
CA LEU A 84 -11.79 -1.71 -6.57
C LEU A 84 -10.89 -0.48 -6.37
N LEU A 85 -10.70 0.29 -7.44
CA LEU A 85 -10.05 1.59 -7.41
C LEU A 85 -11.14 2.66 -7.31
N ILE A 86 -11.13 3.43 -6.23
CA ILE A 86 -12.15 4.46 -5.96
C ILE A 86 -11.60 5.82 -6.36
N GLY A 87 -12.31 6.50 -7.26
CA GLY A 87 -11.97 7.83 -7.73
C GLY A 87 -12.35 8.94 -6.75
N LYS A 88 -11.72 10.10 -6.88
CA LYS A 88 -11.95 11.24 -6.00
C LYS A 88 -13.33 11.89 -6.13
N ASN A 89 -14.05 11.58 -7.22
CA ASN A 89 -15.44 12.05 -7.41
C ASN A 89 -16.45 10.89 -7.34
N GLY A 90 -16.05 9.73 -6.79
CA GLY A 90 -16.87 8.54 -6.73
C GLY A 90 -16.89 7.74 -8.04
N GLU A 91 -15.91 7.94 -8.92
CA GLU A 91 -15.79 7.12 -10.13
C GLU A 91 -15.40 5.69 -9.76
N ASN A 92 -16.06 4.73 -10.42
CA ASN A 92 -15.67 3.33 -10.40
C ASN A 92 -14.78 3.04 -11.62
N PHE A 93 -13.53 2.75 -11.34
CA PHE A 93 -12.55 2.41 -12.36
C PHE A 93 -12.45 0.90 -12.55
N ARG A 94 -11.64 0.48 -13.55
CA ARG A 94 -11.31 -0.92 -13.73
C ARG A 94 -10.70 -1.49 -12.45
N SER A 95 -11.19 -2.65 -12.01
CA SER A 95 -10.70 -3.33 -10.81
C SER A 95 -9.39 -4.10 -11.05
N LEU A 96 -8.65 -4.31 -9.98
CA LEU A 96 -7.46 -5.15 -9.95
C LEU A 96 -7.82 -6.52 -9.35
N ILE A 97 -7.63 -7.60 -10.11
CA ILE A 97 -7.76 -8.95 -9.58
C ILE A 97 -6.41 -9.39 -9.00
N VAL A 98 -6.38 -9.73 -7.72
CA VAL A 98 -5.19 -10.21 -7.00
C VAL A 98 -5.39 -11.64 -6.50
N ASN A 99 -4.34 -12.45 -6.59
CA ASN A 99 -4.34 -13.84 -6.16
C ASN A 99 -3.71 -13.93 -4.76
N GLY A 100 -4.50 -13.80 -3.73
CA GLY A 100 -4.07 -13.87 -2.34
C GLY A 100 -4.85 -12.94 -1.44
N LEU A 101 -4.56 -13.01 -0.15
CA LEU A 101 -5.17 -12.24 0.92
C LEU A 101 -4.21 -11.17 1.45
N GLY A 102 -4.72 -10.22 2.23
CA GLY A 102 -3.89 -9.21 2.90
C GLY A 102 -3.33 -8.16 1.96
N PHE A 103 -4.07 -7.79 0.89
CA PHE A 103 -3.65 -6.76 -0.05
C PHE A 103 -3.26 -5.46 0.64
N GLN A 104 -2.03 -5.00 0.34
CA GLN A 104 -1.49 -3.69 0.67
C GLN A 104 -0.76 -3.16 -0.56
N SER A 105 -0.83 -1.86 -0.82
CA SER A 105 -0.25 -1.29 -2.04
C SER A 105 0.47 0.04 -1.81
N ARG A 106 1.36 0.38 -2.76
CA ARG A 106 1.95 1.71 -2.91
C ARG A 106 1.99 2.10 -4.39
N TRP A 107 1.78 3.38 -4.65
CA TRP A 107 1.89 3.97 -5.98
C TRP A 107 3.34 4.20 -6.39
N SER A 108 3.65 3.99 -7.67
CA SER A 108 4.85 4.57 -8.28
C SER A 108 4.75 6.10 -8.32
N PRO A 109 5.87 6.84 -8.30
CA PRO A 109 5.86 8.31 -8.28
C PRO A 109 5.12 8.96 -9.44
N ASP A 110 5.05 8.29 -10.59
CA ASP A 110 4.32 8.72 -11.78
C ASP A 110 2.83 8.36 -11.77
N GLY A 111 2.38 7.54 -10.80
CA GLY A 111 1.00 7.02 -10.75
C GLY A 111 0.64 6.02 -11.85
N GLU A 112 1.63 5.56 -12.64
CA GLU A 112 1.42 4.62 -13.74
C GLU A 112 1.26 3.19 -13.24
N ARG A 113 1.94 2.85 -12.13
CA ARG A 113 2.01 1.51 -11.57
C ARG A 113 1.76 1.50 -10.08
N ILE A 114 1.41 0.33 -9.59
CA ILE A 114 1.37 0.02 -8.16
C ILE A 114 2.25 -1.19 -7.88
N ILE A 115 2.97 -1.14 -6.76
CA ILE A 115 3.41 -2.37 -6.11
C ILE A 115 2.34 -2.77 -5.09
N TYR A 116 2.18 -4.06 -4.91
CA TYR A 116 1.31 -4.58 -3.86
C TYR A 116 1.82 -5.90 -3.31
N SER A 117 1.47 -6.20 -2.09
CA SER A 117 1.74 -7.49 -1.46
C SER A 117 0.43 -8.24 -1.20
N VAL A 118 0.48 -9.55 -1.41
CA VAL A 118 -0.58 -10.51 -1.07
C VAL A 118 0.06 -11.81 -0.60
N SER A 119 -0.68 -12.60 0.15
CA SER A 119 -0.26 -13.91 0.65
C SER A 119 -1.20 -14.98 0.13
N SER A 120 -0.66 -16.05 -0.41
CA SER A 120 -1.45 -17.15 -1.00
C SER A 120 -0.81 -18.50 -0.73
N GLY A 121 -1.51 -19.58 -1.02
CA GLY A 121 -0.97 -20.94 -0.87
C GLY A 121 0.28 -21.19 -1.71
N SER A 122 0.43 -20.53 -2.86
CA SER A 122 1.63 -20.63 -3.71
C SER A 122 2.91 -20.04 -3.10
N SER A 123 2.77 -19.17 -2.09
CA SER A 123 3.87 -18.60 -1.32
C SER A 123 3.96 -19.16 0.11
N ASP A 124 3.31 -20.29 0.40
CA ASP A 124 3.12 -20.81 1.76
C ASP A 124 2.52 -19.75 2.70
N TRP A 125 1.64 -18.93 2.19
CA TRP A 125 1.03 -17.81 2.91
C TRP A 125 2.04 -16.77 3.43
N ARG A 126 3.23 -16.70 2.82
CA ARG A 126 4.16 -15.58 3.01
C ARG A 126 3.72 -14.40 2.14
N PRO A 127 3.92 -13.14 2.59
CA PRO A 127 3.66 -11.99 1.75
C PRO A 127 4.59 -12.01 0.54
N GLN A 128 4.04 -11.89 -0.64
CA GLN A 128 4.77 -11.82 -1.90
C GLN A 128 4.52 -10.49 -2.58
N LEU A 129 5.59 -9.83 -3.00
CA LEU A 129 5.53 -8.52 -3.63
C LEU A 129 5.31 -8.65 -5.13
N TRP A 130 4.37 -7.86 -5.64
CA TRP A 130 3.94 -7.80 -7.03
C TRP A 130 3.98 -6.38 -7.55
N ILE A 131 4.04 -6.21 -8.88
CA ILE A 131 3.84 -4.94 -9.58
C ILE A 131 2.79 -5.12 -10.67
N ALA A 132 1.99 -4.09 -10.89
CA ALA A 132 0.96 -4.05 -11.94
C ALA A 132 0.70 -2.61 -12.40
N GLY A 133 0.00 -2.45 -13.52
CA GLY A 133 -0.58 -1.18 -13.92
C GLY A 133 -1.52 -0.64 -12.85
N GLY A 134 -1.45 0.66 -12.60
CA GLY A 134 -2.23 1.35 -11.56
C GLY A 134 -3.19 2.40 -12.08
N LYS A 135 -3.10 2.81 -13.34
CA LYS A 135 -4.07 3.75 -13.93
C LYS A 135 -5.45 3.13 -14.03
N PRO A 136 -6.51 3.94 -13.99
CA PRO A 136 -7.89 3.48 -14.10
C PRO A 136 -8.20 2.58 -15.31
N ASP A 137 -7.57 2.83 -16.44
CA ASP A 137 -7.75 2.10 -17.70
C ASP A 137 -6.83 0.87 -17.84
N THR A 138 -5.68 0.87 -17.15
CA THR A 138 -4.67 -0.20 -17.21
C THR A 138 -4.52 -0.97 -15.91
N ALA A 139 -5.42 -0.78 -14.95
CA ALA A 139 -5.35 -1.43 -13.64
C ALA A 139 -5.22 -2.96 -13.79
N GLY A 140 -4.17 -3.52 -13.19
CA GLY A 140 -3.86 -4.94 -13.24
C GLY A 140 -3.15 -5.43 -14.50
N GLU A 141 -2.91 -4.59 -15.51
CA GLU A 141 -2.12 -4.97 -16.67
C GLU A 141 -0.64 -5.15 -16.33
N GLY A 142 0.04 -6.03 -17.05
CA GLY A 142 1.46 -6.31 -16.82
C GLY A 142 1.78 -6.85 -15.41
N LYS A 143 0.81 -7.46 -14.75
CA LYS A 143 0.97 -8.03 -13.41
C LYS A 143 2.10 -9.08 -13.39
N ARG A 144 3.07 -8.87 -12.50
CA ARG A 144 4.18 -9.83 -12.30
C ARG A 144 4.71 -9.79 -10.88
N SER A 145 5.23 -10.92 -10.41
CA SER A 145 5.94 -11.00 -9.13
C SER A 145 7.30 -10.29 -9.20
N ILE A 146 7.68 -9.65 -8.10
CA ILE A 146 9.03 -9.05 -7.90
C ILE A 146 10.00 -10.09 -7.32
N GLY A 147 9.50 -11.22 -6.81
CA GLY A 147 10.34 -12.27 -6.24
C GLY A 147 10.83 -12.00 -4.81
N LEU A 148 10.30 -10.99 -4.14
CA LEU A 148 10.61 -10.68 -2.74
C LEU A 148 9.43 -11.05 -1.83
N ASN A 149 9.75 -11.69 -0.70
CA ASN A 149 8.78 -11.99 0.35
C ASN A 149 8.79 -10.87 1.39
N THR A 150 8.02 -9.83 1.12
CA THR A 150 7.87 -8.67 2.00
C THR A 150 6.53 -7.98 1.75
N TRP A 151 6.15 -7.08 2.64
CA TRP A 151 4.96 -6.25 2.51
C TRP A 151 5.25 -4.98 1.71
N ALA A 152 4.26 -4.48 0.97
CA ALA A 152 4.41 -3.27 0.17
C ALA A 152 4.68 -2.00 0.99
N ASP A 153 4.22 -1.95 2.24
CA ASP A 153 4.48 -0.85 3.18
C ASP A 153 5.94 -0.77 3.63
N LYS A 154 6.70 -1.87 3.52
CA LYS A 154 8.15 -1.93 3.77
C LYS A 154 9.00 -1.58 2.54
N CYS A 155 8.37 -1.05 1.49
CA CYS A 155 9.05 -0.63 0.25
C CYS A 155 8.82 0.85 -0.03
N SER A 156 9.76 1.48 -0.71
CA SER A 156 9.67 2.85 -1.20
C SER A 156 10.28 2.96 -2.60
N PHE A 157 9.62 3.71 -3.47
CA PHE A 157 10.18 4.04 -4.78
C PHE A 157 11.28 5.08 -4.64
N GLY A 158 12.43 4.86 -5.27
CA GLY A 158 13.42 5.90 -5.54
C GLY A 158 13.07 6.64 -6.83
N SER A 159 12.63 5.89 -7.84
CA SER A 159 12.16 6.42 -9.12
C SER A 159 11.05 5.55 -9.68
N ALA A 160 10.50 5.87 -10.84
CA ALA A 160 9.50 5.03 -11.51
C ALA A 160 10.02 3.62 -11.83
N THR A 161 11.33 3.41 -11.89
CA THR A 161 11.97 2.14 -12.24
C THR A 161 12.81 1.52 -11.13
N THR A 162 12.99 2.21 -10.02
CA THR A 162 13.80 1.75 -8.89
C THR A 162 12.95 1.64 -7.63
N LEU A 163 13.02 0.50 -6.96
CA LEU A 163 12.33 0.25 -5.71
C LEU A 163 13.33 -0.19 -4.64
N TYR A 164 13.15 0.29 -3.42
CA TYR A 164 13.90 -0.11 -2.25
C TYR A 164 12.99 -0.78 -1.25
N CYS A 165 13.36 -1.95 -0.74
CA CYS A 165 12.54 -2.74 0.17
C CYS A 165 13.33 -3.23 1.37
N ALA A 166 12.71 -3.19 2.54
CA ALA A 166 13.13 -4.01 3.67
C ALA A 166 12.48 -5.39 3.54
N VAL A 167 13.29 -6.42 3.59
CA VAL A 167 12.87 -7.80 3.42
C VAL A 167 13.26 -8.59 4.67
N PRO A 168 12.30 -9.17 5.38
CA PRO A 168 12.60 -9.98 6.56
C PRO A 168 13.62 -11.08 6.24
N LYS A 169 14.63 -11.24 7.12
CA LYS A 169 15.68 -12.27 6.97
C LYS A 169 15.08 -13.67 6.88
N THR A 170 14.00 -13.91 7.63
CA THR A 170 13.25 -15.17 7.64
C THR A 170 11.78 -14.91 7.77
N LEU A 171 10.95 -15.70 7.10
CA LEU A 171 9.50 -15.69 7.28
C LEU A 171 9.01 -17.14 7.34
N GLU A 172 8.31 -17.46 8.40
CA GLU A 172 7.61 -18.72 8.54
C GLU A 172 6.43 -18.83 7.57
N ALA A 173 6.02 -20.05 7.25
CA ALA A 173 4.77 -20.29 6.53
C ALA A 173 3.60 -19.66 7.32
N GLY A 174 2.69 -19.00 6.61
CA GLY A 174 1.56 -18.32 7.25
C GLY A 174 1.83 -16.90 7.74
N ALA A 175 3.07 -16.39 7.64
CA ALA A 175 3.46 -15.05 8.11
C ALA A 175 2.55 -13.92 7.58
N GLY A 176 2.05 -14.05 6.35
CA GLY A 176 1.18 -13.06 5.74
C GLY A 176 -0.27 -13.07 6.26
N LEU A 177 -0.69 -14.15 6.91
CA LEU A 177 -2.00 -14.22 7.57
C LEU A 177 -1.97 -13.59 8.97
N TYR A 178 -0.78 -13.61 9.60
CA TYR A 178 -0.57 -13.10 10.95
C TYR A 178 0.63 -12.14 11.02
N PRO A 179 0.60 -10.97 10.35
CA PRO A 179 1.74 -10.05 10.28
C PRO A 179 2.25 -9.58 11.65
N ALA A 180 1.36 -9.50 12.63
CA ALA A 180 1.72 -9.10 13.99
C ALA A 180 2.65 -10.10 14.69
N ALA A 181 2.53 -11.41 14.37
CA ALA A 181 3.35 -12.46 14.99
C ALA A 181 4.82 -12.42 14.53
N VAL A 182 5.08 -11.87 13.33
CA VAL A 182 6.43 -11.77 12.73
C VAL A 182 6.99 -10.34 12.78
N GLY A 183 6.33 -9.47 13.54
CA GLY A 183 6.66 -8.05 13.60
C GLY A 183 8.02 -7.69 14.22
N ASN A 184 8.77 -8.67 14.73
CA ASN A 184 10.10 -8.49 15.30
C ASN A 184 11.20 -9.19 14.47
N THR A 185 10.89 -9.67 13.26
CA THR A 185 11.90 -10.27 12.39
C THR A 185 12.77 -9.19 11.77
N PRO A 186 14.10 -9.24 11.94
CA PRO A 186 15.02 -8.27 11.35
C PRO A 186 15.00 -8.30 9.83
N ASP A 187 15.24 -7.15 9.22
CA ASP A 187 15.21 -6.97 7.78
C ASP A 187 16.61 -6.80 7.16
N ASN A 188 16.75 -7.23 5.92
CA ASN A 188 17.80 -6.84 5.00
C ASN A 188 17.25 -5.82 4.00
N LEU A 189 18.11 -4.96 3.46
CA LEU A 189 17.72 -3.94 2.49
C LEU A 189 18.06 -4.36 1.06
N TYR A 190 17.07 -4.29 0.20
CA TYR A 190 17.18 -4.64 -1.21
C TYR A 190 16.85 -3.44 -2.11
N ARG A 191 17.56 -3.37 -3.24
CA ARG A 191 17.23 -2.51 -4.37
C ARG A 191 16.71 -3.39 -5.51
N VAL A 192 15.61 -2.99 -6.12
CA VAL A 192 15.00 -3.69 -7.25
C VAL A 192 14.99 -2.77 -8.46
N ASP A 193 15.53 -3.24 -9.57
CA ASP A 193 15.33 -2.66 -10.88
C ASP A 193 14.01 -3.20 -11.47
N LEU A 194 13.01 -2.34 -11.54
CA LEU A 194 11.69 -2.71 -12.02
C LEU A 194 11.62 -2.89 -13.55
N THR A 195 12.67 -2.50 -14.28
CA THR A 195 12.76 -2.72 -15.73
C THR A 195 13.20 -4.14 -16.03
N THR A 196 14.25 -4.60 -15.36
CA THR A 196 14.82 -5.92 -15.54
C THR A 196 14.22 -6.98 -14.61
N GLY A 197 13.66 -6.55 -13.48
CA GLY A 197 13.20 -7.41 -12.39
C GLY A 197 14.32 -7.88 -11.46
N ALA A 198 15.55 -7.39 -11.64
CA ALA A 198 16.70 -7.77 -10.81
C ALA A 198 16.56 -7.19 -9.40
N ALA A 199 16.64 -8.06 -8.39
CA ALA A 199 16.70 -7.67 -6.98
C ALA A 199 18.13 -7.88 -6.45
N GLN A 200 18.69 -6.84 -5.85
CA GLN A 200 20.04 -6.83 -5.29
C GLN A 200 19.99 -6.54 -3.80
N LEU A 201 20.65 -7.36 -2.99
CA LEU A 201 20.92 -7.05 -1.58
C LEU A 201 21.91 -5.89 -1.54
N ILE A 202 21.52 -4.77 -0.92
CA ILE A 202 22.36 -3.56 -0.84
C ILE A 202 22.93 -3.32 0.56
N ALA A 203 22.24 -3.78 1.60
CA ALA A 203 22.75 -3.68 2.96
C ALA A 203 22.17 -4.76 3.87
N ILE A 204 23.02 -5.21 4.80
CA ILE A 204 22.65 -5.96 5.99
C ILE A 204 22.95 -5.02 7.14
N PRO A 205 21.94 -4.47 7.84
CA PRO A 205 22.18 -3.60 8.99
C PRO A 205 23.08 -4.26 10.03
N ALA A 206 24.02 -3.49 10.61
CA ALA A 206 24.97 -4.00 11.59
C ALA A 206 24.25 -4.44 12.89
N GLU A 207 23.18 -3.74 13.23
CA GLU A 207 22.25 -4.11 14.31
C GLU A 207 20.97 -4.69 13.72
N GLU A 208 20.26 -5.48 14.51
CA GLU A 208 19.01 -6.08 14.07
C GLU A 208 17.88 -5.05 14.14
N HIS A 209 17.42 -4.61 12.96
CA HIS A 209 16.31 -3.67 12.82
C HIS A 209 15.11 -4.32 12.15
N THR A 210 13.94 -4.10 12.73
CA THR A 210 12.66 -4.44 12.10
C THR A 210 12.07 -3.16 11.49
N VAL A 211 12.19 -3.03 10.19
CA VAL A 211 11.79 -1.83 9.46
C VAL A 211 10.27 -1.77 9.34
N SER A 212 9.67 -0.67 9.77
CA SER A 212 8.23 -0.39 9.58
C SER A 212 7.97 0.46 8.34
N GLN A 213 8.89 1.35 7.98
CA GLN A 213 8.77 2.23 6.84
C GLN A 213 10.15 2.57 6.29
N ILE A 214 10.26 2.71 4.96
CA ILE A 214 11.42 3.25 4.27
C ILE A 214 11.04 4.54 3.56
N ILE A 215 11.95 5.50 3.58
CA ILE A 215 11.91 6.72 2.77
C ILE A 215 13.24 6.82 2.03
N VAL A 216 13.16 7.11 0.74
CA VAL A 216 14.33 7.33 -0.14
C VAL A 216 14.48 8.81 -0.36
N SER A 217 15.73 9.34 -0.28
CA SER A 217 15.99 10.72 -0.68
C SER A 217 15.80 10.91 -2.19
N ASP A 218 15.47 12.14 -2.63
CA ASP A 218 15.19 12.44 -4.04
C ASP A 218 16.39 12.14 -4.97
N ASP A 219 17.60 12.18 -4.44
CA ASP A 219 18.84 11.85 -5.17
C ASP A 219 19.23 10.36 -5.07
N GLU A 220 18.39 9.53 -4.45
CA GLU A 220 18.61 8.10 -4.18
C GLU A 220 19.91 7.76 -3.42
N ARG A 221 20.53 8.75 -2.73
CA ARG A 221 21.80 8.54 -2.01
C ARG A 221 21.60 8.05 -0.59
N PHE A 222 20.44 8.31 0.00
CA PHE A 222 20.11 7.95 1.37
C PHE A 222 18.80 7.17 1.46
N LEU A 223 18.84 6.14 2.29
CA LEU A 223 17.66 5.42 2.76
C LEU A 223 17.47 5.73 4.24
N TYR A 224 16.34 6.27 4.57
CA TYR A 224 15.89 6.44 5.95
C TYR A 224 14.85 5.37 6.25
N PHE A 225 14.91 4.82 7.42
CA PHE A 225 13.88 3.88 7.86
C PHE A 225 13.49 4.15 9.31
N THR A 226 12.28 3.76 9.66
CA THR A 226 11.82 3.74 11.04
C THR A 226 11.92 2.31 11.55
N ASP A 227 12.66 2.13 12.63
CA ASP A 227 12.70 0.85 13.34
C ASP A 227 11.41 0.67 14.15
N ARG A 228 10.75 -0.46 13.95
CA ARG A 228 9.45 -0.74 14.57
C ARG A 228 9.53 -0.89 16.09
N ILE A 229 10.66 -1.37 16.62
CA ILE A 229 10.84 -1.69 18.03
C ILE A 229 11.18 -0.43 18.81
N SER A 230 12.13 0.36 18.31
CA SER A 230 12.57 1.60 18.97
C SER A 230 11.69 2.81 18.63
N GLY A 231 10.99 2.78 17.50
CA GLY A 231 10.21 3.90 16.98
C GLY A 231 11.06 5.05 16.41
N GLN A 232 12.36 4.81 16.19
CA GLN A 232 13.33 5.78 15.66
C GLN A 232 13.63 5.52 14.19
#